data_c692c17affcc36babf76030d633eb4ee
#
_entry.id   c692c17affcc36babf76030d633eb4ee
#
_cell.length_a   1.000
_cell.length_b   1.000
_cell.length_c   1.000
_cell.angle_alpha   90.00
_cell.angle_beta   90.00
_cell.angle_gamma   90.00
#
_symmetry.space_group_name_H-M   'P 1'
#
loop_
_entity.id
_entity.type
_entity.pdbx_description
1 polymer ?
#
loop_
_entity_poly.entity_id
_entity_poly.type
_entity_poly.pdbx_seq_one_letter_code
_entity_poly.pdbx_strand_id
1 'polypeptide(L)'
;GILAESMAKEGATVTGLDMGKEPLEVARLHALETGTKLTYIQSTIEDHAAENAGTYDVVTCMEMLEHVPDPLSVIRSCAALVKPGGHVFFSTLNRNIKSYLFAIVGAEKLLKIVPEGTHDHEKFIKPAEMMKMIDQTDLTEMGITGLHYNPLNDSYKLGRNVDVNYIVHTKKY
;
A
#
# COMPACT_ATOMS: atom_id res chain seq x y z
N GLY A 1 10.38 -0.15 5.09
CA GLY A 1 10.23 0.79 6.21
C GLY A 1 10.14 2.26 5.83
N ILE A 2 10.47 2.65 4.58
CA ILE A 2 10.62 4.07 4.17
C ILE A 2 9.38 4.91 4.46
N LEU A 3 8.19 4.44 4.06
CA LEU A 3 6.94 5.17 4.31
C LEU A 3 6.65 5.30 5.82
N ALA A 4 6.83 4.22 6.56
CA ALA A 4 6.61 4.23 8.01
C ALA A 4 7.53 5.22 8.73
N GLU A 5 8.82 5.27 8.34
CA GLU A 5 9.75 6.25 8.89
C GLU A 5 9.41 7.68 8.49
N SER A 6 8.97 7.91 7.24
CA SER A 6 8.54 9.23 6.80
C SER A 6 7.36 9.75 7.63
N MET A 7 6.35 8.90 7.88
CA MET A 7 5.23 9.26 8.74
C MET A 7 5.66 9.53 10.19
N ALA A 8 6.59 8.73 10.72
CA ALA A 8 7.12 8.95 12.07
C ALA A 8 7.90 10.26 12.19
N LYS A 9 8.66 10.65 11.17
CA LYS A 9 9.37 11.94 11.10
C LYS A 9 8.43 13.13 11.07
N GLU A 10 7.22 12.96 10.50
CA GLU A 10 6.15 13.97 10.54
C GLU A 10 5.38 13.99 11.87
N GLY A 11 5.79 13.21 12.87
CA GLY A 11 5.25 13.22 14.23
C GLY A 11 4.18 12.16 14.52
N ALA A 12 3.91 11.24 13.61
CA ALA A 12 2.97 10.16 13.86
C ALA A 12 3.59 9.06 14.76
N THR A 13 2.75 8.43 15.60
CA THR A 13 3.10 7.16 16.25
C THR A 13 2.82 6.04 15.28
N VAL A 14 3.86 5.39 14.77
CA VAL A 14 3.76 4.46 13.64
C VAL A 14 4.06 3.03 14.06
N THR A 15 3.22 2.10 13.59
CA THR A 15 3.46 0.66 13.58
C THR A 15 3.60 0.19 12.14
N GLY A 16 4.77 -0.31 11.78
CA GLY A 16 5.02 -0.98 10.50
C GLY A 16 4.81 -2.49 10.65
N LEU A 17 4.04 -3.07 9.74
CA LEU A 17 3.70 -4.49 9.73
C LEU A 17 4.21 -5.15 8.47
N ASP A 18 4.81 -6.32 8.59
CA ASP A 18 5.22 -7.17 7.47
C ASP A 18 5.27 -8.64 7.94
N MET A 19 5.05 -9.58 7.02
CA MET A 19 5.21 -11.01 7.27
C MET A 19 6.68 -11.46 7.18
N GLY A 20 7.48 -10.77 6.39
CA GLY A 20 8.88 -11.08 6.12
C GLY A 20 9.80 -10.62 7.26
N LYS A 21 10.57 -11.56 7.80
CA LYS A 21 11.55 -11.26 8.85
C LYS A 21 12.67 -10.36 8.34
N GLU A 22 13.25 -10.70 7.19
CA GLU A 22 14.37 -9.99 6.61
C GLU A 22 14.03 -8.53 6.24
N PRO A 23 12.91 -8.22 5.57
CA PRO A 23 12.50 -6.83 5.34
C PRO A 23 12.35 -6.01 6.63
N LEU A 24 11.82 -6.64 7.70
CA LEU A 24 11.68 -5.97 8.99
C LEU A 24 13.02 -5.74 9.69
N GLU A 25 13.97 -6.65 9.57
CA GLU A 25 15.33 -6.47 10.12
C GLU A 25 16.03 -5.29 9.43
N VAL A 26 15.96 -5.22 8.10
CA VAL A 26 16.50 -4.09 7.32
C VAL A 26 15.80 -2.79 7.71
N ALA A 27 14.48 -2.78 7.85
CA ALA A 27 13.73 -1.60 8.26
C ALA A 27 14.12 -1.12 9.68
N ARG A 28 14.32 -2.04 10.64
CA ARG A 28 14.77 -1.71 11.99
C ARG A 28 16.17 -1.11 11.99
N LEU A 29 17.11 -1.68 11.22
CA LEU A 29 18.46 -1.17 11.11
C LEU A 29 18.47 0.25 10.53
N HIS A 30 17.72 0.49 9.44
CA HIS A 30 17.61 1.81 8.84
C HIS A 30 16.98 2.84 9.79
N ALA A 31 15.94 2.46 10.53
CA ALA A 31 15.35 3.34 11.54
C ALA A 31 16.33 3.70 12.67
N LEU A 32 17.20 2.75 13.08
CA LEU A 32 18.26 3.02 14.04
C LEU A 32 19.29 3.99 13.49
N GLU A 33 19.75 3.81 12.24
CA GLU A 33 20.69 4.70 11.57
C GLU A 33 20.15 6.13 11.43
N THR A 34 18.85 6.27 11.12
CA THR A 34 18.19 7.58 10.96
C THR A 34 17.70 8.18 12.28
N GLY A 35 17.83 7.46 13.40
CA GLY A 35 17.33 7.89 14.71
C GLY A 35 15.79 7.97 14.80
N THR A 36 15.08 7.33 13.88
CA THR A 36 13.62 7.37 13.80
C THR A 36 13.00 6.35 14.76
N LYS A 37 12.08 6.80 15.60
CA LYS A 37 11.39 5.93 16.59
C LYS A 37 10.06 5.47 16.03
N LEU A 38 9.90 4.16 15.83
CA LEU A 38 8.65 3.51 15.45
C LEU A 38 8.70 2.03 15.85
N THR A 39 7.55 1.36 15.77
CA THR A 39 7.44 -0.07 16.08
C THR A 39 7.32 -0.88 14.80
N TYR A 40 8.08 -1.97 14.68
CA TYR A 40 7.92 -2.96 13.61
C TYR A 40 7.46 -4.30 14.17
N ILE A 41 6.39 -4.85 13.61
CA ILE A 41 5.77 -6.11 14.03
C ILE A 41 5.82 -7.11 12.88
N GLN A 42 6.27 -8.33 13.14
CA GLN A 42 6.15 -9.45 12.21
C GLN A 42 4.83 -10.16 12.45
N SER A 43 3.86 -9.97 11.57
CA SER A 43 2.53 -10.58 11.66
C SER A 43 1.83 -10.51 10.30
N THR A 44 0.78 -11.32 10.11
CA THR A 44 -0.22 -11.06 9.08
C THR A 44 -1.09 -9.87 9.49
N ILE A 45 -1.73 -9.21 8.52
CA ILE A 45 -2.65 -8.12 8.86
C ILE A 45 -3.91 -8.65 9.52
N GLU A 46 -4.33 -9.86 9.16
CA GLU A 46 -5.48 -10.54 9.74
C GLU A 46 -5.29 -10.80 11.24
N ASP A 47 -4.16 -11.39 11.62
CA ASP A 47 -3.83 -11.66 13.03
C ASP A 47 -3.71 -10.36 13.82
N HIS A 48 -3.03 -9.36 13.25
CA HIS A 48 -2.89 -8.06 13.88
C HIS A 48 -4.24 -7.36 14.08
N ALA A 49 -5.14 -7.46 13.09
CA ALA A 49 -6.47 -6.88 13.17
C ALA A 49 -7.37 -7.55 14.22
N ALA A 50 -7.21 -8.87 14.42
CA ALA A 50 -7.96 -9.60 15.45
C ALA A 50 -7.66 -9.08 16.87
N GLU A 51 -6.44 -8.60 17.10
CA GLU A 51 -5.99 -8.12 18.43
C GLU A 51 -6.10 -6.60 18.59
N ASN A 52 -6.14 -5.84 17.48
CA ASN A 52 -5.99 -4.37 17.49
C ASN A 52 -7.13 -3.64 16.75
N ALA A 53 -8.34 -4.22 16.72
CA ALA A 53 -9.48 -3.59 16.06
C ALA A 53 -9.76 -2.19 16.60
N GLY A 54 -10.02 -1.21 15.72
CA GLY A 54 -10.34 0.16 16.09
C GLY A 54 -9.22 0.90 16.84
N THR A 55 -7.96 0.58 16.57
CA THR A 55 -6.81 1.17 17.29
C THR A 55 -6.19 2.35 16.55
N TYR A 56 -6.21 2.33 15.23
CA TYR A 56 -5.47 3.27 14.41
C TYR A 56 -6.33 4.42 13.87
N ASP A 57 -5.78 5.62 13.86
CA ASP A 57 -6.41 6.80 13.23
C ASP A 57 -6.27 6.74 11.71
N VAL A 58 -5.15 6.19 11.23
CA VAL A 58 -4.85 6.01 9.79
C VAL A 58 -4.21 4.64 9.58
N VAL A 59 -4.65 3.95 8.52
CA VAL A 59 -4.01 2.72 8.01
C VAL A 59 -3.57 2.96 6.57
N THR A 60 -2.36 2.54 6.23
CA THR A 60 -1.85 2.56 4.84
C THR A 60 -1.48 1.16 4.39
N CYS A 61 -1.99 0.77 3.23
CA CYS A 61 -1.68 -0.50 2.56
C CYS A 61 -1.28 -0.19 1.12
N MET A 62 0.02 -0.02 0.91
CA MET A 62 0.57 0.51 -0.33
C MET A 62 1.30 -0.58 -1.11
N GLU A 63 0.93 -0.78 -2.40
CA GLU A 63 1.56 -1.73 -3.33
C GLU A 63 1.69 -3.16 -2.74
N MET A 64 0.64 -3.64 -2.07
CA MET A 64 0.65 -4.96 -1.43
C MET A 64 -0.47 -5.86 -1.94
N LEU A 65 -1.62 -5.30 -2.30
CA LEU A 65 -2.83 -6.06 -2.62
C LEU A 65 -2.67 -6.99 -3.81
N GLU A 66 -1.83 -6.65 -4.79
CA GLU A 66 -1.47 -7.47 -5.94
C GLU A 66 -0.57 -8.67 -5.60
N HIS A 67 0.00 -8.69 -4.40
CA HIS A 67 0.92 -9.75 -3.96
C HIS A 67 0.27 -10.77 -3.02
N VAL A 68 -0.96 -10.53 -2.58
CA VAL A 68 -1.64 -11.42 -1.64
C VAL A 68 -2.65 -12.33 -2.34
N PRO A 69 -2.93 -13.53 -1.79
CA PRO A 69 -3.88 -14.45 -2.39
C PRO A 69 -5.35 -13.98 -2.25
N ASP A 70 -5.67 -13.23 -1.20
CA ASP A 70 -7.02 -12.69 -0.95
C ASP A 70 -6.96 -11.19 -0.58
N PRO A 71 -7.00 -10.30 -1.59
CA PRO A 71 -7.02 -8.85 -1.35
C PRO A 71 -8.21 -8.37 -0.50
N LEU A 72 -9.36 -9.04 -0.60
CA LEU A 72 -10.55 -8.68 0.18
C LEU A 72 -10.36 -8.92 1.67
N SER A 73 -9.69 -10.01 2.07
CA SER A 73 -9.33 -10.27 3.47
C SER A 73 -8.46 -9.15 4.04
N VAL A 74 -7.46 -8.71 3.29
CA VAL A 74 -6.58 -7.59 3.67
C VAL A 74 -7.36 -6.28 3.81
N ILE A 75 -8.24 -5.95 2.87
CA ILE A 75 -9.08 -4.73 2.93
C ILE A 75 -10.00 -4.75 4.16
N ARG A 76 -10.62 -5.90 4.46
CA ARG A 76 -11.44 -6.08 5.67
C ARG A 76 -10.63 -5.91 6.95
N SER A 77 -9.42 -6.42 6.98
CA SER A 77 -8.51 -6.28 8.13
C SER A 77 -8.08 -4.82 8.31
N CYS A 78 -7.78 -4.08 7.23
CA CYS A 78 -7.54 -2.64 7.29
C CYS A 78 -8.75 -1.88 7.83
N ALA A 79 -9.96 -2.23 7.38
CA ALA A 79 -11.21 -1.64 7.88
C ALA A 79 -11.46 -1.95 9.37
N ALA A 80 -11.11 -3.15 9.82
CA ALA A 80 -11.21 -3.52 11.23
C ALA A 80 -10.22 -2.73 12.12
N LEU A 81 -9.00 -2.51 11.65
CA LEU A 81 -7.93 -1.81 12.38
C LEU A 81 -8.23 -0.32 12.59
N VAL A 82 -8.87 0.34 11.63
CA VAL A 82 -9.10 1.79 11.70
C VAL A 82 -10.27 2.12 12.62
N LYS A 83 -10.14 3.22 13.39
CA LYS A 83 -11.19 3.76 14.26
C LYS A 83 -12.37 4.30 13.43
N PRO A 84 -13.58 4.39 14.00
CA PRO A 84 -14.63 5.25 13.46
C PRO A 84 -14.11 6.68 13.29
N GLY A 85 -14.36 7.30 12.15
CA GLY A 85 -13.81 8.60 11.76
C GLY A 85 -12.41 8.57 11.18
N GLY A 86 -11.71 7.45 11.25
CA GLY A 86 -10.35 7.28 10.73
C GLY A 86 -10.31 6.99 9.23
N HIS A 87 -9.11 6.93 8.67
CA HIS A 87 -8.86 6.89 7.24
C HIS A 87 -8.01 5.68 6.83
N VAL A 88 -8.32 5.10 5.67
CA VAL A 88 -7.48 4.05 5.07
C VAL A 88 -7.07 4.46 3.67
N PHE A 89 -5.81 4.26 3.34
CA PHE A 89 -5.24 4.49 2.02
C PHE A 89 -4.75 3.17 1.44
N PHE A 90 -5.24 2.85 0.25
CA PHE A 90 -4.80 1.69 -0.52
C PHE A 90 -4.10 2.16 -1.79
N SER A 91 -2.99 1.54 -2.19
CA SER A 91 -2.46 1.69 -3.54
C SER A 91 -2.19 0.35 -4.19
N THR A 92 -2.30 0.31 -5.51
CA THR A 92 -1.97 -0.85 -6.34
C THR A 92 -1.85 -0.45 -7.80
N LEU A 93 -1.40 -1.39 -8.63
CA LEU A 93 -1.32 -1.25 -10.08
C LEU A 93 -2.66 -1.59 -10.74
N ASN A 94 -3.06 -0.75 -11.71
CA ASN A 94 -4.27 -0.98 -12.50
C ASN A 94 -4.05 -2.07 -13.55
N ARG A 95 -4.95 -3.03 -13.69
CA ARG A 95 -4.89 -4.09 -14.69
C ARG A 95 -5.34 -3.60 -16.06
N ASN A 96 -4.41 -3.06 -16.85
CA ASN A 96 -4.63 -2.67 -18.23
C ASN A 96 -3.33 -2.76 -19.07
N ILE A 97 -3.44 -2.53 -20.38
CA ILE A 97 -2.30 -2.63 -21.31
C ILE A 97 -1.19 -1.61 -20.98
N LYS A 98 -1.54 -0.41 -20.51
CA LYS A 98 -0.54 0.62 -20.17
C LYS A 98 0.27 0.22 -18.94
N SER A 99 -0.38 -0.29 -17.89
CA SER A 99 0.31 -0.77 -16.68
C SER A 99 1.18 -1.97 -17.01
N TYR A 100 0.73 -2.89 -17.85
CA TYR A 100 1.53 -4.01 -18.34
C TYR A 100 2.81 -3.52 -19.03
N LEU A 101 2.68 -2.58 -19.98
CA LEU A 101 3.84 -2.05 -20.69
C LEU A 101 4.80 -1.28 -19.76
N PHE A 102 4.27 -0.54 -18.80
CA PHE A 102 5.09 0.25 -17.88
C PHE A 102 5.76 -0.62 -16.80
N ALA A 103 5.00 -1.46 -16.11
CA ALA A 103 5.50 -2.24 -14.99
C ALA A 103 6.34 -3.44 -15.44
N ILE A 104 5.86 -4.22 -16.42
CA ILE A 104 6.52 -5.46 -16.81
C ILE A 104 7.55 -5.22 -17.94
N VAL A 105 7.16 -4.55 -19.01
CA VAL A 105 8.09 -4.35 -20.13
C VAL A 105 9.08 -3.22 -19.83
N GLY A 106 8.61 -2.11 -19.26
CA GLY A 106 9.46 -0.97 -18.95
C GLY A 106 10.35 -1.21 -17.75
N ALA A 107 9.77 -1.44 -16.57
CA ALA A 107 10.52 -1.51 -15.31
C ALA A 107 11.33 -2.81 -15.15
N GLU A 108 10.76 -3.97 -15.52
CA GLU A 108 11.44 -5.25 -15.35
C GLU A 108 12.40 -5.57 -16.50
N LYS A 109 11.91 -5.54 -17.77
CA LYS A 109 12.68 -6.04 -18.90
C LYS A 109 13.62 -5.00 -19.51
N LEU A 110 13.17 -3.75 -19.68
CA LEU A 110 13.95 -2.73 -20.38
C LEU A 110 14.87 -1.94 -19.46
N LEU A 111 14.35 -1.41 -18.36
CA LEU A 111 15.09 -0.57 -17.41
C LEU A 111 15.70 -1.34 -16.25
N LYS A 112 15.27 -2.58 -16.00
CA LYS A 112 15.74 -3.44 -14.89
C LYS A 112 15.73 -2.75 -13.53
N ILE A 113 14.73 -1.88 -13.30
CA ILE A 113 14.56 -1.15 -12.04
C ILE A 113 14.14 -2.13 -10.93
N VAL A 114 13.36 -3.17 -11.29
CA VAL A 114 12.96 -4.26 -10.41
C VAL A 114 13.28 -5.61 -11.06
N PRO A 115 13.48 -6.70 -10.28
CA PRO A 115 13.73 -8.02 -10.81
C PRO A 115 12.61 -8.51 -11.74
N GLU A 116 12.96 -9.35 -12.73
CA GLU A 116 11.97 -10.00 -13.61
C GLU A 116 11.04 -10.90 -12.79
N GLY A 117 9.73 -10.86 -13.10
CA GLY A 117 8.72 -11.65 -12.42
C GLY A 117 8.23 -11.02 -11.10
N THR A 118 8.62 -9.78 -10.79
CA THR A 118 8.11 -9.05 -9.61
C THR A 118 6.61 -8.77 -9.75
N HIS A 119 6.11 -8.55 -10.97
CA HIS A 119 4.72 -8.22 -11.21
C HIS A 119 4.02 -9.28 -12.06
N ASP A 120 2.93 -9.82 -11.53
CA ASP A 120 1.98 -10.67 -12.23
C ASP A 120 0.78 -9.80 -12.63
N HIS A 121 0.68 -9.47 -13.93
CA HIS A 121 -0.36 -8.59 -14.44
C HIS A 121 -1.80 -9.09 -14.16
N GLU A 122 -2.00 -10.41 -14.03
CA GLU A 122 -3.32 -10.96 -13.72
C GLU A 122 -3.78 -10.60 -12.31
N LYS A 123 -2.82 -10.35 -11.41
CA LYS A 123 -3.07 -9.94 -10.02
C LYS A 123 -3.28 -8.45 -9.84
N PHE A 124 -3.01 -7.63 -10.87
CA PHE A 124 -3.30 -6.20 -10.81
C PHE A 124 -4.80 -5.96 -10.65
N ILE A 125 -5.17 -4.93 -9.91
CA ILE A 125 -6.55 -4.69 -9.49
C ILE A 125 -7.09 -3.47 -10.22
N LYS A 126 -8.20 -3.63 -10.95
CA LYS A 126 -8.86 -2.50 -11.59
C LYS A 126 -9.54 -1.61 -10.53
N PRO A 127 -9.62 -0.28 -10.73
CA PRO A 127 -10.34 0.60 -9.81
C PRO A 127 -11.76 0.12 -9.48
N ALA A 128 -12.53 -0.36 -10.46
CA ALA A 128 -13.87 -0.89 -10.23
C ALA A 128 -13.90 -2.18 -9.38
N GLU A 129 -12.86 -3.01 -9.43
CA GLU A 129 -12.72 -4.20 -8.59
C GLU A 129 -12.37 -3.78 -7.14
N MET A 130 -11.48 -2.79 -6.99
CA MET A 130 -11.15 -2.21 -5.69
C MET A 130 -12.41 -1.63 -5.02
N MET A 131 -13.22 -0.85 -5.75
CA MET A 131 -14.47 -0.31 -5.20
C MET A 131 -15.42 -1.40 -4.73
N LYS A 132 -15.59 -2.48 -5.53
CA LYS A 132 -16.43 -3.63 -5.13
C LYS A 132 -15.94 -4.35 -3.88
N MET A 133 -14.65 -4.35 -3.61
CA MET A 133 -14.09 -4.91 -2.37
C MET A 133 -14.31 -3.95 -1.19
N ILE A 134 -14.11 -2.66 -1.39
CA ILE A 134 -14.38 -1.63 -0.38
C ILE A 134 -15.86 -1.61 0.01
N ASP A 135 -16.79 -1.73 -0.94
CA ASP A 135 -18.23 -1.80 -0.71
C ASP A 135 -18.68 -2.99 0.17
N GLN A 136 -17.82 -3.98 0.37
CA GLN A 136 -18.04 -5.11 1.28
C GLN A 136 -17.52 -4.87 2.70
N THR A 137 -17.14 -3.64 3.02
CA THR A 137 -16.64 -3.20 4.32
C THR A 137 -17.45 -1.99 4.82
N ASP A 138 -17.11 -1.48 5.98
CA ASP A 138 -17.65 -0.23 6.55
C ASP A 138 -16.83 1.02 6.16
N LEU A 139 -15.97 0.88 5.15
CA LEU A 139 -15.23 1.99 4.55
C LEU A 139 -16.04 2.65 3.43
N THR A 140 -15.98 3.97 3.36
CA THR A 140 -16.56 4.78 2.28
C THR A 140 -15.43 5.41 1.46
N GLU A 141 -15.48 5.28 0.13
CA GLU A 141 -14.54 5.95 -0.75
C GLU A 141 -14.68 7.48 -0.65
N MET A 142 -13.56 8.15 -0.47
CA MET A 142 -13.45 9.62 -0.40
C MET A 142 -12.82 10.21 -1.66
N GLY A 143 -12.11 9.39 -2.42
CA GLY A 143 -11.48 9.79 -3.67
C GLY A 143 -10.44 8.81 -4.17
N ILE A 144 -10.19 8.90 -5.47
CA ILE A 144 -9.15 8.12 -6.16
C ILE A 144 -8.21 9.07 -6.91
N THR A 145 -6.92 8.80 -6.86
CA THR A 145 -5.90 9.59 -7.55
C THR A 145 -4.82 8.69 -8.13
N GLY A 146 -4.29 9.06 -9.29
CA GLY A 146 -3.17 8.36 -9.89
C GLY A 146 -1.84 8.82 -9.33
N LEU A 147 -0.88 7.91 -9.22
CA LEU A 147 0.51 8.22 -8.92
C LEU A 147 1.34 8.07 -10.20
N HIS A 148 1.97 9.15 -10.62
CA HIS A 148 2.75 9.23 -11.86
C HIS A 148 4.23 9.35 -11.53
N TYR A 149 5.03 8.45 -12.06
CA TYR A 149 6.47 8.49 -12.00
C TYR A 149 7.04 9.01 -13.33
N ASN A 150 7.94 9.98 -13.25
CA ASN A 150 8.70 10.47 -14.40
C ASN A 150 10.17 10.02 -14.28
N PRO A 151 10.61 9.05 -15.11
CA PRO A 151 11.97 8.51 -15.03
C PRO A 151 13.06 9.48 -15.51
N LEU A 152 12.69 10.56 -16.21
CA LEU A 152 13.67 11.53 -16.72
C LEU A 152 14.24 12.42 -15.61
N ASN A 153 13.49 12.67 -14.57
CA ASN A 153 13.88 13.55 -13.46
C ASN A 153 13.63 12.94 -12.09
N ASP A 154 13.37 11.64 -12.04
CA ASP A 154 13.10 10.85 -10.82
C ASP A 154 12.06 11.52 -9.89
N SER A 155 10.95 11.98 -10.50
CA SER A 155 9.92 12.68 -9.75
C SER A 155 8.59 11.94 -9.75
N TYR A 156 7.84 12.10 -8.65
CA TYR A 156 6.49 11.56 -8.48
C TYR A 156 5.48 12.71 -8.46
N LYS A 157 4.32 12.48 -9.07
CA LYS A 157 3.22 13.46 -9.11
C LYS A 157 1.88 12.75 -8.95
N LEU A 158 1.04 13.29 -8.09
CA LEU A 158 -0.38 12.91 -8.01
C LEU A 158 -1.17 13.57 -9.15
N GLY A 159 -2.11 12.83 -9.72
CA GLY A 159 -2.92 13.32 -10.84
C GLY A 159 -4.21 12.53 -11.02
N ARG A 160 -5.07 12.98 -11.94
CA ARG A 160 -6.39 12.38 -12.19
C ARG A 160 -6.32 11.06 -12.98
N ASN A 161 -5.23 10.81 -13.69
CA ASN A 161 -5.09 9.61 -14.51
C ASN A 161 -4.69 8.42 -13.63
N VAL A 162 -5.54 7.41 -13.56
CA VAL A 162 -5.38 6.17 -12.78
C VAL A 162 -5.00 4.98 -13.66
N ASP A 163 -4.48 5.22 -14.86
CA ASP A 163 -4.21 4.17 -15.85
C ASP A 163 -3.11 3.19 -15.42
N VAL A 164 -2.09 3.61 -14.66
CA VAL A 164 -0.96 2.76 -14.29
C VAL A 164 -1.01 2.39 -12.82
N ASN A 165 -0.85 3.36 -11.96
CA ASN A 165 -0.85 3.22 -10.52
C ASN A 165 -1.87 4.19 -9.92
N TYR A 166 -2.55 3.79 -8.87
CA TYR A 166 -3.53 4.63 -8.22
C TYR A 166 -3.59 4.42 -6.71
N ILE A 167 -4.04 5.47 -6.02
CA ILE A 167 -4.28 5.49 -4.58
C ILE A 167 -5.76 5.73 -4.36
N VAL A 168 -6.39 4.91 -3.52
CA VAL A 168 -7.76 5.10 -3.04
C VAL A 168 -7.70 5.58 -1.60
N HIS A 169 -8.35 6.70 -1.32
CA HIS A 169 -8.59 7.20 0.02
C HIS A 169 -9.99 6.80 0.47
N THR A 170 -10.08 6.18 1.63
CA THR A 170 -11.35 5.79 2.27
C THR A 170 -11.44 6.31 3.69
N LYS A 171 -12.67 6.38 4.21
CA LYS A 171 -12.97 6.75 5.59
C LYS A 171 -13.96 5.78 6.20
N LYS A 172 -13.77 5.43 7.47
CA LYS A 172 -14.73 4.68 8.28
C LYS A 172 -15.68 5.64 8.99
N TYR A 173 -17.00 5.41 8.91
CA TYR A 173 -18.02 6.22 9.58
C TYR A 173 -18.60 5.51 10.79
#